data_9a3251be06aa728e8e2584fbf738b2f6
#
_entry.id   9a3251be06aa728e8e2584fbf738b2f6
#
_cell.length_a   1.000
_cell.length_b   1.000
_cell.length_c   1.000
_cell.angle_alpha   90.00
_cell.angle_beta   90.00
_cell.angle_gamma   90.00
#
_symmetry.space_group_name_H-M   'P 1'
#
loop_
_entity.id
_entity.type
_entity.pdbx_description
1 polymer ?
#
loop_
_entity_poly.entity_id
_entity_poly.type
_entity_poly.pdbx_seq_one_letter_code
_entity_poly.pdbx_strand_id
1 'polypeptide(L)'
;MKTTVIAVVGSKSSGKTTTIEVLTKELTKKGYRVAAVKHIPEPDFTIDREGKDTWRFAQSGAKTIVSVASDEIATVEKLDASNFPLEKILQRCKNNDVILLEGFRKLVCKNRNIPKIVAVKSIREALEASKFFDKILAFTGPHPAETLNLNVPYIDVVKNPEKIVDVVERIVKKG
;
A
#
# COMPACT_ATOMS: atom_id res chain seq x y z
N MET A 1 11.14 10.09 14.53
CA MET A 1 11.55 9.11 13.50
C MET A 1 11.07 9.60 12.14
N LYS A 2 11.85 9.39 11.11
CA LYS A 2 11.45 9.70 9.73
C LYS A 2 10.41 8.68 9.27
N THR A 3 9.31 9.12 8.65
CA THR A 3 8.28 8.25 8.12
C THR A 3 8.86 7.32 7.03
N THR A 4 8.65 6.02 7.19
CA THR A 4 9.08 5.02 6.21
C THR A 4 7.94 4.68 5.25
N VAL A 5 8.22 4.72 3.95
CA VAL A 5 7.23 4.38 2.90
C VAL A 5 7.61 3.04 2.29
N ILE A 6 6.66 2.09 2.26
CA ILE A 6 6.81 0.77 1.64
C ILE A 6 5.67 0.57 0.62
N ALA A 7 5.99 0.14 -0.58
CA ALA A 7 4.97 -0.20 -1.58
C ALA A 7 4.74 -1.71 -1.65
N VAL A 8 3.49 -2.13 -1.65
CA VAL A 8 3.06 -3.50 -1.93
C VAL A 8 2.45 -3.52 -3.33
N VAL A 9 3.17 -4.15 -4.25
CA VAL A 9 2.82 -4.18 -5.68
C VAL A 9 2.63 -5.61 -6.18
N GLY A 10 1.98 -5.78 -7.32
CA GLY A 10 1.71 -7.10 -7.92
C GLY A 10 0.48 -7.08 -8.82
N SER A 11 0.19 -8.19 -9.47
CA SER A 11 -0.97 -8.37 -10.35
C SER A 11 -2.29 -8.40 -9.56
N LYS A 12 -3.44 -8.38 -10.24
CA LYS A 12 -4.75 -8.58 -9.60
C LYS A 12 -4.80 -9.95 -8.90
N SER A 13 -5.36 -9.99 -7.69
CA SER A 13 -5.51 -11.22 -6.88
C SER A 13 -4.19 -11.93 -6.53
N SER A 14 -3.07 -11.19 -6.44
CA SER A 14 -1.77 -11.74 -6.05
C SER A 14 -1.51 -11.76 -4.52
N GLY A 15 -2.44 -11.26 -3.70
CA GLY A 15 -2.29 -11.20 -2.24
C GLY A 15 -1.79 -9.86 -1.70
N LYS A 16 -1.84 -8.77 -2.49
CA LYS A 16 -1.43 -7.43 -2.03
C LYS A 16 -2.19 -6.97 -0.79
N THR A 17 -3.52 -7.06 -0.83
CA THR A 17 -4.38 -6.61 0.27
C THR A 17 -4.10 -7.44 1.53
N THR A 18 -3.99 -8.77 1.41
CA THR A 18 -3.60 -9.65 2.53
C THR A 18 -2.24 -9.24 3.12
N THR A 19 -1.28 -8.89 2.27
CA THR A 19 0.04 -8.43 2.73
C THR A 19 -0.07 -7.11 3.51
N ILE A 20 -0.88 -6.15 3.04
CA ILE A 20 -1.14 -4.88 3.74
C ILE A 20 -1.82 -5.15 5.08
N GLU A 21 -2.83 -6.00 5.12
CA GLU A 21 -3.55 -6.38 6.36
C GLU A 21 -2.60 -6.97 7.40
N VAL A 22 -1.79 -7.95 7.00
CA VAL A 22 -0.81 -8.59 7.89
C VAL A 22 0.21 -7.57 8.41
N LEU A 23 0.80 -6.76 7.53
CA LEU A 23 1.75 -5.72 7.92
C LEU A 23 1.12 -4.69 8.86
N THR A 24 -0.07 -4.20 8.53
CA THR A 24 -0.77 -3.21 9.37
C THR A 24 -1.01 -3.79 10.76
N LYS A 25 -1.59 -4.99 10.85
CA LYS A 25 -1.89 -5.66 12.11
C LYS A 25 -0.64 -5.85 12.97
N GLU A 26 0.41 -6.42 12.41
CA GLU A 26 1.58 -6.79 13.20
C GLU A 26 2.45 -5.57 13.57
N LEU A 27 2.57 -4.56 12.68
CA LEU A 27 3.26 -3.31 13.00
C LEU A 27 2.51 -2.52 14.07
N THR A 28 1.18 -2.46 14.01
CA THR A 28 0.35 -1.78 15.02
C THR A 28 0.48 -2.44 16.38
N LYS A 29 0.52 -3.80 16.44
CA LYS A 29 0.79 -4.53 17.70
C LYS A 29 2.16 -4.18 18.30
N LYS A 30 3.14 -3.81 17.49
CA LYS A 30 4.47 -3.37 17.91
C LYS A 30 4.53 -1.88 18.26
N GLY A 31 3.40 -1.16 18.22
CA GLY A 31 3.28 0.24 18.59
C GLY A 31 3.57 1.25 17.47
N TYR A 32 3.76 0.81 16.21
CA TYR A 32 3.91 1.71 15.07
C TYR A 32 2.55 2.29 14.65
N ARG A 33 2.54 3.58 14.31
CA ARG A 33 1.41 4.22 13.64
C ARG A 33 1.52 3.94 12.15
N VAL A 34 0.53 3.26 11.59
CA VAL A 34 0.52 2.79 10.20
C VAL A 34 -0.56 3.51 9.41
N ALA A 35 -0.19 4.08 8.26
CA ALA A 35 -1.12 4.53 7.25
C ALA A 35 -1.15 3.55 6.08
N ALA A 36 -2.34 3.24 5.58
CA ALA A 36 -2.54 2.45 4.37
C ALA A 36 -3.14 3.32 3.27
N VAL A 37 -2.54 3.29 2.08
CA VAL A 37 -2.98 4.07 0.91
C VAL A 37 -3.17 3.12 -0.25
N LYS A 38 -4.34 3.15 -0.88
CA LYS A 38 -4.68 2.30 -2.02
C LYS A 38 -4.85 3.11 -3.29
N HIS A 39 -4.18 2.67 -4.36
CA HIS A 39 -4.44 3.15 -5.71
C HIS A 39 -5.61 2.36 -6.31
N ILE A 40 -6.61 3.07 -6.76
CA ILE A 40 -7.82 2.52 -7.38
C ILE A 40 -7.81 2.98 -8.84
N PRO A 41 -7.58 2.07 -9.81
CA PRO A 41 -7.47 2.44 -11.22
C PRO A 41 -8.82 2.54 -11.93
N GLU A 42 -9.89 2.11 -11.29
CA GLU A 42 -11.24 2.13 -11.87
C GLU A 42 -11.71 3.58 -12.03
N PRO A 43 -12.18 3.97 -13.23
CA PRO A 43 -12.79 5.27 -13.45
C PRO A 43 -14.09 5.37 -12.65
N ASP A 44 -14.51 6.59 -12.33
CA ASP A 44 -15.77 6.91 -11.64
C ASP A 44 -15.96 6.26 -10.26
N PHE A 45 -14.86 5.71 -9.69
CA PHE A 45 -14.90 5.16 -8.34
C PHE A 45 -15.20 6.23 -7.31
N THR A 46 -16.09 5.92 -6.38
CA THR A 46 -16.29 6.69 -5.15
C THR A 46 -16.37 5.76 -3.95
N ILE A 47 -15.79 6.18 -2.82
CA ILE A 47 -15.93 5.50 -1.55
C ILE A 47 -17.27 5.80 -0.89
N ASP A 48 -17.91 6.90 -1.29
CA ASP A 48 -19.21 7.34 -0.80
C ASP A 48 -20.35 6.49 -1.39
N ARG A 49 -21.47 6.42 -0.69
CA ARG A 49 -22.63 5.65 -1.12
C ARG A 49 -23.66 6.57 -1.78
N GLU A 50 -24.10 6.18 -2.97
CA GLU A 50 -25.18 6.87 -3.69
C GLU A 50 -26.43 7.05 -2.81
N GLY A 51 -27.02 8.24 -2.87
CA GLY A 51 -28.22 8.61 -2.12
C GLY A 51 -28.00 9.07 -0.68
N LYS A 52 -26.79 8.95 -0.13
CA LYS A 52 -26.45 9.52 1.19
C LYS A 52 -26.22 11.03 1.10
N ASP A 53 -26.34 11.73 2.23
CA ASP A 53 -26.21 13.19 2.26
C ASP A 53 -24.88 13.68 1.72
N THR A 54 -23.78 13.04 2.10
CA THR A 54 -22.42 13.33 1.60
C THR A 54 -22.31 13.20 0.08
N TRP A 55 -22.90 12.14 -0.48
CA TRP A 55 -22.98 11.95 -1.93
C TRP A 55 -23.81 13.07 -2.59
N ARG A 56 -24.94 13.43 -2.00
CA ARG A 56 -25.81 14.54 -2.50
C ARG A 56 -25.09 15.88 -2.47
N PHE A 57 -24.27 16.15 -1.44
CA PHE A 57 -23.42 17.36 -1.39
C PHE A 57 -22.43 17.39 -2.55
N ALA A 58 -21.79 16.25 -2.86
CA ALA A 58 -20.91 16.14 -4.02
C ALA A 58 -21.66 16.39 -5.34
N GLN A 59 -22.84 15.80 -5.52
CA GLN A 59 -23.66 16.02 -6.73
C GLN A 59 -24.13 17.48 -6.86
N SER A 60 -24.31 18.18 -5.74
CA SER A 60 -24.65 19.59 -5.71
C SER A 60 -23.46 20.52 -5.97
N GLY A 61 -22.25 19.97 -6.21
CA GLY A 61 -21.06 20.71 -6.61
C GLY A 61 -20.01 20.93 -5.52
N ALA A 62 -20.21 20.40 -4.30
CA ALA A 62 -19.17 20.50 -3.26
C ALA A 62 -17.89 19.79 -3.71
N LYS A 63 -16.76 20.48 -3.64
CA LYS A 63 -15.44 19.94 -4.00
C LYS A 63 -14.76 19.21 -2.83
N THR A 64 -15.11 19.58 -1.60
CA THR A 64 -14.61 18.94 -0.37
C THR A 64 -15.79 18.66 0.52
N ILE A 65 -15.92 17.41 0.93
CA ILE A 65 -16.96 16.94 1.85
C ILE A 65 -16.25 16.34 3.07
N VAL A 66 -16.62 16.79 4.26
CA VAL A 66 -16.08 16.27 5.53
C VAL A 66 -17.23 15.72 6.34
N SER A 67 -17.11 14.46 6.74
CA SER A 67 -18.01 13.81 7.69
C SER A 67 -17.32 13.66 9.02
N VAL A 68 -17.99 14.05 10.08
CA VAL A 68 -17.45 13.99 11.45
C VAL A 68 -18.38 13.12 12.28
N ALA A 69 -17.85 12.01 12.79
CA ALA A 69 -18.51 11.13 13.75
C ALA A 69 -17.74 11.15 15.08
N SER A 70 -18.22 10.43 16.09
CA SER A 70 -17.58 10.40 17.42
C SER A 70 -16.16 9.84 17.42
N ASP A 71 -15.87 8.93 16.50
CA ASP A 71 -14.63 8.13 16.43
C ASP A 71 -13.98 8.11 15.04
N GLU A 72 -14.59 8.82 14.05
CA GLU A 72 -14.11 8.86 12.68
C GLU A 72 -14.31 10.23 12.02
N ILE A 73 -13.30 10.69 11.28
CA ILE A 73 -13.42 11.81 10.35
C ILE A 73 -13.10 11.29 8.95
N ALA A 74 -14.06 11.41 8.03
CA ALA A 74 -13.85 11.09 6.62
C ALA A 74 -13.82 12.37 5.78
N THR A 75 -12.86 12.46 4.85
CA THR A 75 -12.75 13.57 3.90
C THR A 75 -12.76 13.04 2.47
N VAL A 76 -13.69 13.53 1.66
CA VAL A 76 -13.77 13.23 0.23
C VAL A 76 -13.47 14.51 -0.54
N GLU A 77 -12.44 14.48 -1.39
CA GLU A 77 -12.10 15.57 -2.30
C GLU A 77 -12.38 15.18 -3.74
N LYS A 78 -13.21 15.94 -4.42
CA LYS A 78 -13.53 15.77 -5.85
C LYS A 78 -12.58 16.61 -6.68
N LEU A 79 -11.56 15.95 -7.23
CA LEU A 79 -10.51 16.55 -8.05
C LEU A 79 -10.05 15.59 -9.15
N ASP A 80 -9.33 16.09 -10.14
CA ASP A 80 -8.63 15.22 -11.09
C ASP A 80 -7.37 14.64 -10.40
N ALA A 81 -7.45 13.36 -10.05
CA ALA A 81 -6.36 12.62 -9.40
C ALA A 81 -5.46 11.85 -10.39
N SER A 82 -5.68 11.96 -11.71
CA SER A 82 -4.93 11.20 -12.72
C SER A 82 -3.42 11.48 -12.66
N ASN A 83 -3.02 12.70 -12.34
CA ASN A 83 -1.64 13.15 -12.18
C ASN A 83 -1.33 13.64 -10.76
N PHE A 84 -2.07 13.17 -9.74
CA PHE A 84 -1.87 13.65 -8.38
C PHE A 84 -0.49 13.21 -7.84
N PRO A 85 0.36 14.16 -7.42
CA PRO A 85 1.72 13.85 -7.00
C PRO A 85 1.75 12.96 -5.76
N LEU A 86 2.61 11.92 -5.80
CA LEU A 86 2.76 10.98 -4.69
C LEU A 86 3.14 11.71 -3.39
N GLU A 87 3.96 12.75 -3.46
CA GLU A 87 4.39 13.57 -2.33
C GLU A 87 3.20 14.19 -1.58
N LYS A 88 2.18 14.65 -2.31
CA LYS A 88 0.95 15.20 -1.71
C LYS A 88 0.12 14.11 -1.00
N ILE A 89 0.13 12.88 -1.53
CA ILE A 89 -0.49 11.73 -0.85
C ILE A 89 0.26 11.44 0.45
N LEU A 90 1.59 11.36 0.39
CA LEU A 90 2.42 11.09 1.56
C LEU A 90 2.29 12.16 2.66
N GLN A 91 2.13 13.43 2.26
CA GLN A 91 1.89 14.53 3.20
C GLN A 91 0.61 14.35 4.03
N ARG A 92 -0.43 13.73 3.48
CA ARG A 92 -1.67 13.40 4.21
C ARG A 92 -1.45 12.33 5.29
N CYS A 93 -0.38 11.55 5.15
CA CYS A 93 -0.02 10.46 6.05
C CYS A 93 1.17 10.78 6.97
N LYS A 94 1.63 12.05 7.03
CA LYS A 94 2.88 12.47 7.69
C LYS A 94 3.01 12.13 9.18
N ASN A 95 1.89 11.93 9.88
CA ASN A 95 1.88 11.64 11.31
C ASN A 95 1.98 10.13 11.61
N ASN A 96 2.33 9.32 10.61
CA ASN A 96 2.51 7.89 10.77
C ASN A 96 4.00 7.51 10.68
N ASP A 97 4.36 6.44 11.34
CA ASP A 97 5.73 5.92 11.36
C ASP A 97 6.01 5.11 10.07
N VAL A 98 4.98 4.41 9.58
CA VAL A 98 5.02 3.60 8.36
C VAL A 98 3.84 3.95 7.45
N ILE A 99 4.09 4.16 6.17
CA ILE A 99 3.08 4.30 5.13
C ILE A 99 3.18 3.10 4.19
N LEU A 100 2.09 2.34 4.08
CA LEU A 100 1.96 1.21 3.18
C LEU A 100 1.15 1.63 1.95
N LEU A 101 1.76 1.56 0.76
CA LEU A 101 1.13 1.90 -0.51
C LEU A 101 0.69 0.61 -1.22
N GLU A 102 -0.62 0.39 -1.43
CA GLU A 102 -1.11 -0.69 -2.28
C GLU A 102 -1.24 -0.22 -3.73
N GLY A 103 -0.50 -0.85 -4.61
CA GLY A 103 -0.50 -0.53 -6.04
C GLY A 103 0.52 0.56 -6.42
N PHE A 104 0.08 1.64 -7.06
CA PHE A 104 0.97 2.73 -7.54
C PHE A 104 2.13 2.25 -8.44
N ARG A 105 1.97 1.09 -9.10
CA ARG A 105 3.03 0.38 -9.84
C ARG A 105 3.88 1.30 -10.72
N LYS A 106 3.25 2.17 -11.51
CA LYS A 106 3.94 3.08 -12.44
C LYS A 106 4.80 4.13 -11.70
N LEU A 107 4.31 4.65 -10.56
CA LEU A 107 4.99 5.69 -9.79
C LEU A 107 6.16 5.15 -8.95
N VAL A 108 6.07 3.90 -8.49
CA VAL A 108 7.07 3.35 -7.57
C VAL A 108 8.10 2.43 -8.24
N CYS A 109 7.88 1.95 -9.47
CA CYS A 109 8.68 0.87 -10.07
C CYS A 109 10.19 1.15 -10.05
N LYS A 110 10.62 2.35 -10.43
CA LYS A 110 12.02 2.78 -10.47
C LYS A 110 12.45 3.68 -9.32
N ASN A 111 11.53 3.98 -8.40
CA ASN A 111 11.83 4.83 -7.25
C ASN A 111 12.59 4.03 -6.16
N ARG A 112 13.90 4.21 -6.08
CA ARG A 112 14.75 3.52 -5.10
C ARG A 112 14.54 3.97 -3.65
N ASN A 113 13.93 5.13 -3.44
CA ASN A 113 13.61 5.62 -2.09
C ASN A 113 12.40 4.92 -1.48
N ILE A 114 11.57 4.26 -2.31
CA ILE A 114 10.42 3.49 -1.87
C ILE A 114 10.70 2.00 -2.10
N PRO A 115 11.08 1.24 -1.06
CA PRO A 115 11.25 -0.20 -1.15
C PRO A 115 9.93 -0.92 -1.46
N LYS A 116 9.99 -2.07 -2.13
CA LYS A 116 8.81 -2.84 -2.54
C LYS A 116 8.77 -4.20 -1.91
N ILE A 117 7.58 -4.63 -1.54
CA ILE A 117 7.19 -6.01 -1.35
C ILE A 117 6.36 -6.38 -2.57
N VAL A 118 6.74 -7.43 -3.27
CA VAL A 118 6.09 -7.81 -4.53
C VAL A 118 5.27 -9.07 -4.34
N ALA A 119 3.94 -8.92 -4.42
CA ALA A 119 3.02 -10.05 -4.37
C ALA A 119 2.91 -10.70 -5.76
N VAL A 120 3.21 -12.00 -5.86
CA VAL A 120 3.27 -12.76 -7.09
C VAL A 120 2.46 -14.05 -7.00
N LYS A 121 1.94 -14.52 -8.13
CA LYS A 121 1.17 -15.77 -8.25
C LYS A 121 1.99 -16.91 -8.82
N SER A 122 3.19 -16.64 -9.34
CA SER A 122 4.06 -17.63 -9.95
C SER A 122 5.52 -17.20 -9.96
N ILE A 123 6.42 -18.15 -10.18
CA ILE A 123 7.85 -17.94 -10.39
C ILE A 123 8.09 -16.98 -11.57
N ARG A 124 7.33 -17.15 -12.65
CA ARG A 124 7.43 -16.30 -13.83
C ARG A 124 7.15 -14.83 -13.48
N GLU A 125 6.07 -14.56 -12.71
CA GLU A 125 5.77 -13.19 -12.25
C GLU A 125 6.90 -12.63 -11.39
N ALA A 126 7.53 -13.44 -10.55
CA ALA A 126 8.65 -13.00 -9.71
C ALA A 126 9.89 -12.62 -10.55
N LEU A 127 10.21 -13.43 -11.56
CA LEU A 127 11.31 -13.14 -12.49
C LEU A 127 11.07 -11.88 -13.33
N GLU A 128 9.86 -11.70 -13.82
CA GLU A 128 9.46 -10.49 -14.54
C GLU A 128 9.50 -9.25 -13.62
N ALA A 129 9.02 -9.38 -12.39
CA ALA A 129 9.03 -8.31 -11.39
C ALA A 129 10.45 -7.91 -10.99
N SER A 130 11.39 -8.86 -10.90
CA SER A 130 12.81 -8.60 -10.60
C SER A 130 13.49 -7.71 -11.65
N LYS A 131 13.03 -7.78 -12.90
CA LYS A 131 13.52 -6.92 -13.98
C LYS A 131 12.85 -5.54 -14.00
N PHE A 132 11.63 -5.48 -13.48
CA PHE A 132 10.79 -4.28 -13.57
C PHE A 132 10.94 -3.35 -12.36
N PHE A 133 11.02 -3.92 -11.14
CA PHE A 133 11.08 -3.14 -9.91
C PHE A 133 12.49 -3.04 -9.35
N ASP A 134 12.88 -1.81 -8.97
CA ASP A 134 14.10 -1.58 -8.19
C ASP A 134 13.79 -1.70 -6.69
N LYS A 135 14.80 -2.13 -5.90
CA LYS A 135 14.75 -2.25 -4.43
C LYS A 135 13.58 -3.10 -3.92
N ILE A 136 13.52 -4.34 -4.38
CA ILE A 136 12.59 -5.34 -3.83
C ILE A 136 13.15 -5.83 -2.49
N LEU A 137 12.31 -5.84 -1.45
CA LEU A 137 12.64 -6.35 -0.11
C LEU A 137 12.30 -7.83 0.03
N ALA A 138 11.16 -8.23 -0.49
CA ALA A 138 10.65 -9.58 -0.45
C ALA A 138 9.63 -9.83 -1.56
N PHE A 139 9.50 -11.09 -1.95
CA PHE A 139 8.34 -11.60 -2.66
C PHE A 139 7.36 -12.23 -1.68
N THR A 140 6.07 -12.20 -2.02
CA THR A 140 4.99 -12.86 -1.27
C THR A 140 3.89 -13.30 -2.25
N GLY A 141 2.90 -14.06 -1.78
CA GLY A 141 1.76 -14.46 -2.58
C GLY A 141 1.11 -15.75 -2.09
N PRO A 142 0.08 -16.23 -2.80
CA PRO A 142 -0.71 -17.39 -2.39
C PRO A 142 -0.04 -18.74 -2.62
N HIS A 143 1.03 -18.79 -3.42
CA HIS A 143 1.73 -20.05 -3.71
C HIS A 143 3.13 -20.04 -3.07
N PRO A 144 3.50 -21.10 -2.34
CA PRO A 144 4.86 -21.27 -1.87
C PRO A 144 5.79 -21.35 -3.09
N ALA A 145 6.73 -20.44 -3.17
CA ALA A 145 7.81 -20.54 -4.13
C ALA A 145 8.79 -21.61 -3.61
N GLU A 146 8.54 -22.87 -3.93
CA GLU A 146 9.56 -23.89 -3.81
C GLU A 146 10.76 -23.48 -4.67
N THR A 147 11.87 -23.16 -4.01
CA THR A 147 13.18 -22.86 -4.63
C THR A 147 13.23 -21.75 -5.69
N LEU A 148 12.77 -20.55 -5.33
CA LEU A 148 13.19 -19.37 -6.08
C LEU A 148 14.64 -19.03 -5.68
N ASN A 149 15.59 -19.33 -6.56
CA ASN A 149 16.97 -18.86 -6.43
C ASN A 149 17.04 -17.36 -6.81
N LEU A 150 16.26 -16.56 -6.07
CA LEU A 150 16.23 -15.10 -6.20
C LEU A 150 17.08 -14.51 -5.09
N ASN A 151 17.80 -13.43 -5.39
CA ASN A 151 18.58 -12.67 -4.42
C ASN A 151 17.72 -12.00 -3.32
N VAL A 152 16.41 -12.28 -3.30
CA VAL A 152 15.41 -11.66 -2.42
C VAL A 152 14.51 -12.78 -1.88
N PRO A 153 14.19 -12.79 -0.57
CA PRO A 153 13.40 -13.87 0.04
C PRO A 153 11.96 -13.87 -0.47
N TYR A 154 11.39 -15.07 -0.60
CA TYR A 154 9.95 -15.25 -0.67
C TYR A 154 9.40 -15.53 0.74
N ILE A 155 8.35 -14.82 1.13
CA ILE A 155 7.75 -14.93 2.46
C ILE A 155 6.25 -15.18 2.30
N ASP A 156 5.78 -16.32 2.80
CA ASP A 156 4.34 -16.54 2.99
C ASP A 156 3.90 -15.71 4.19
N VAL A 157 3.25 -14.59 3.93
CA VAL A 157 2.89 -13.61 4.96
C VAL A 157 1.80 -14.11 5.92
N VAL A 158 1.03 -15.11 5.51
CA VAL A 158 -0.02 -15.70 6.34
C VAL A 158 0.59 -16.67 7.33
N LYS A 159 1.54 -17.50 6.88
CA LYS A 159 2.21 -18.50 7.73
C LYS A 159 3.33 -17.92 8.57
N ASN A 160 4.01 -16.88 8.06
CA ASN A 160 5.20 -16.29 8.70
C ASN A 160 5.09 -14.76 8.77
N PRO A 161 4.06 -14.20 9.46
CA PRO A 161 3.84 -12.77 9.53
C PRO A 161 5.01 -12.02 10.16
N GLU A 162 5.72 -12.64 11.12
CA GLU A 162 6.88 -12.06 11.77
C GLU A 162 8.04 -11.78 10.78
N LYS A 163 8.26 -12.66 9.81
CA LYS A 163 9.36 -12.51 8.85
C LYS A 163 9.19 -11.31 7.95
N ILE A 164 7.97 -11.02 7.48
CA ILE A 164 7.72 -9.86 6.64
C ILE A 164 7.82 -8.57 7.44
N VAL A 165 7.39 -8.60 8.70
CA VAL A 165 7.53 -7.45 9.62
C VAL A 165 8.99 -7.15 9.89
N ASP A 166 9.83 -8.17 10.17
CA ASP A 166 11.27 -8.00 10.39
C ASP A 166 11.95 -7.34 9.18
N VAL A 167 11.54 -7.70 7.96
CA VAL A 167 12.05 -7.06 6.73
C VAL A 167 11.71 -5.57 6.71
N VAL A 168 10.50 -5.19 7.09
CA VAL A 168 10.04 -3.80 7.14
C VAL A 168 10.75 -3.04 8.29
N GLU A 169 10.81 -3.62 9.49
CA GLU A 169 11.45 -2.97 10.64
C GLU A 169 12.93 -2.65 10.42
N ARG A 170 13.67 -3.48 9.67
CA ARG A 170 15.06 -3.18 9.28
C ARG A 170 15.19 -1.89 8.48
N ILE A 171 14.16 -1.51 7.73
CA ILE A 171 14.15 -0.25 6.99
C ILE A 171 13.73 0.90 7.91
N VAL A 172 12.72 0.71 8.74
CA VAL A 172 12.23 1.72 9.72
C VAL A 172 13.34 2.15 10.67
N LYS A 173 14.12 1.20 11.19
CA LYS A 173 15.22 1.46 12.16
C LYS A 173 16.47 2.09 11.54
N LYS A 174 16.61 2.07 10.20
CA LYS A 174 17.76 2.66 9.48
C LYS A 174 17.52 4.10 9.02
N GLY A 175 16.30 4.60 9.06
CA GLY A 175 15.88 5.95 8.66
C GLY A 175 15.63 6.86 9.83
#